data_a954d7fd5619103ccfe40be0ddff9b22
#
_entry.id   a954d7fd5619103ccfe40be0ddff9b22
#
_cell.length_a   1.000
_cell.length_b   1.000
_cell.length_c   1.000
_cell.angle_alpha   90.00
_cell.angle_beta   90.00
_cell.angle_gamma   90.00
#
_symmetry.space_group_name_H-M   'P 1'
#
loop_
_entity.id
_entity.type
_entity.pdbx_description
1 polymer ?
#
loop_
_entity_poly.entity_id
_entity_poly.type
_entity_poly.pdbx_seq_one_letter_code
_entity_poly.pdbx_strand_id
1 'polypeptide(L)'
;MKRWVPALFLLTMAGQPRHQEAATSVKGPYPFGVGEKFTYSAKLGLLTLGRGELTVAQLDTVAGAQTYLFRFTLEGGTFFFKIKSTLESWAGTSDLVSHRFQFTSNENDRVYRHRYNIFPDSGLYREEGKDQSGATPPDPLDEMAFFYFVRVTPLEVGKTYEYPRYFKKEINPVVIKVLKREKKELPSGQKVDCLLLNPVVGDRGFFSSRSDAKVWLTDDGRRIPVVVRTKQPFGVLTLELTDISTTGSAPATDTSGSTP
;
A
#
# COMPACT_ATOMS: atom_id res chain seq x y z
N MET A 1 62.16 -35.06 2.64
CA MET A 1 60.80 -35.53 2.78
C MET A 1 59.94 -34.35 3.26
N LYS A 2 59.23 -33.66 2.37
CA LYS A 2 58.34 -32.53 2.68
C LYS A 2 56.91 -33.03 2.60
N ARG A 3 56.21 -33.06 3.75
CA ARG A 3 54.79 -33.44 3.83
C ARG A 3 53.93 -32.23 3.46
N TRP A 4 53.14 -32.38 2.42
CA TRP A 4 52.07 -31.44 2.07
C TRP A 4 50.82 -31.74 2.89
N VAL A 5 50.23 -30.73 3.52
CA VAL A 5 48.92 -30.75 4.17
C VAL A 5 47.92 -30.02 3.24
N PRO A 6 46.84 -30.65 2.79
CA PRO A 6 45.84 -29.95 2.02
C PRO A 6 44.96 -29.10 2.94
N ALA A 7 44.90 -27.80 2.69
CA ALA A 7 43.96 -26.90 3.33
C ALA A 7 42.54 -27.16 2.78
N LEU A 8 41.65 -27.59 3.65
CA LEU A 8 40.23 -27.80 3.38
C LEU A 8 39.54 -26.42 3.36
N PHE A 9 39.21 -25.92 2.17
CA PHE A 9 38.37 -24.72 2.00
C PHE A 9 36.90 -25.09 2.31
N LEU A 10 36.42 -24.71 3.48
CA LEU A 10 34.99 -24.69 3.79
C LEU A 10 34.33 -23.53 3.04
N LEU A 11 33.70 -23.86 1.93
CA LEU A 11 32.79 -22.93 1.23
C LEU A 11 31.53 -22.75 2.10
N THR A 12 31.44 -21.66 2.85
CA THR A 12 30.18 -21.22 3.44
C THR A 12 29.30 -20.70 2.32
N MET A 13 28.35 -21.51 1.92
CA MET A 13 27.25 -21.04 1.06
C MET A 13 26.41 -20.03 1.85
N ALA A 14 26.69 -18.75 1.66
CA ALA A 14 25.79 -17.69 2.05
C ALA A 14 24.50 -17.87 1.22
N GLY A 15 23.43 -18.30 1.88
CA GLY A 15 22.13 -18.47 1.24
C GLY A 15 21.69 -17.15 0.65
N GLN A 16 21.52 -17.10 -0.67
CA GLN A 16 20.90 -15.97 -1.33
C GLN A 16 19.48 -15.79 -0.78
N PRO A 17 19.00 -14.57 -0.57
CA PRO A 17 17.60 -14.32 -0.19
C PRO A 17 16.72 -14.93 -1.28
N ARG A 18 15.91 -15.92 -0.91
CA ARG A 18 14.92 -16.52 -1.82
C ARG A 18 13.86 -15.46 -2.11
N HIS A 19 13.88 -14.89 -3.29
CA HIS A 19 12.75 -14.14 -3.83
C HIS A 19 11.59 -15.14 -3.96
N GLN A 20 10.48 -14.84 -3.30
CA GLN A 20 9.28 -15.64 -3.37
C GLN A 20 8.33 -14.94 -4.34
N GLU A 21 8.04 -15.60 -5.45
CA GLU A 21 6.97 -15.15 -6.34
C GLU A 21 5.65 -15.23 -5.55
N ALA A 22 5.03 -14.07 -5.33
CA ALA A 22 3.88 -13.98 -4.47
C ALA A 22 2.61 -14.39 -5.20
N ALA A 23 1.63 -14.93 -4.46
CA ALA A 23 0.32 -15.30 -4.99
C ALA A 23 -0.28 -14.14 -5.80
N THR A 24 -0.65 -14.40 -7.05
CA THR A 24 -1.06 -13.37 -8.01
C THR A 24 -2.49 -12.91 -7.84
N SER A 25 -3.36 -13.64 -7.13
CA SER A 25 -4.74 -13.23 -6.87
C SER A 25 -5.14 -13.43 -5.41
N VAL A 26 -5.86 -12.48 -4.86
CA VAL A 26 -6.48 -12.55 -3.54
C VAL A 26 -7.97 -12.36 -3.72
N LYS A 27 -8.78 -13.31 -3.21
CA LYS A 27 -10.25 -13.26 -3.29
C LYS A 27 -10.83 -12.91 -1.91
N GLY A 28 -11.93 -12.12 -1.89
CA GLY A 28 -12.65 -11.80 -0.67
C GLY A 28 -13.23 -13.03 0.05
N PRO A 29 -13.75 -12.87 1.29
CA PRO A 29 -14.02 -11.59 1.92
C PRO A 29 -12.78 -10.91 2.46
N TYR A 30 -12.76 -9.58 2.42
CA TYR A 30 -11.65 -8.75 2.88
C TYR A 30 -11.88 -8.23 4.30
N PRO A 31 -10.82 -7.94 5.08
CA PRO A 31 -10.92 -7.39 6.44
C PRO A 31 -11.27 -5.89 6.46
N PHE A 32 -11.78 -5.37 5.38
CA PHE A 32 -12.21 -3.99 5.21
C PHE A 32 -13.50 -3.91 4.39
N GLY A 33 -14.21 -2.81 4.49
CA GLY A 33 -15.43 -2.55 3.76
C GLY A 33 -15.78 -1.07 3.75
N VAL A 34 -16.87 -0.72 3.05
CA VAL A 34 -17.36 0.66 2.97
C VAL A 34 -17.55 1.24 4.36
N GLY A 35 -17.04 2.47 4.57
CA GLY A 35 -17.06 3.16 5.86
C GLY A 35 -15.81 2.95 6.71
N GLU A 36 -14.88 2.06 6.31
CA GLU A 36 -13.56 2.03 6.96
C GLU A 36 -12.84 3.36 6.71
N LYS A 37 -12.37 3.99 7.79
CA LYS A 37 -11.64 5.26 7.73
C LYS A 37 -10.53 5.30 8.77
N PHE A 38 -9.34 5.63 8.31
CA PHE A 38 -8.16 5.89 9.12
C PHE A 38 -7.76 7.34 8.99
N THR A 39 -7.59 8.03 10.11
CA THR A 39 -7.13 9.42 10.14
C THR A 39 -5.70 9.48 10.64
N TYR A 40 -4.89 10.33 10.01
CA TYR A 40 -3.48 10.47 10.31
C TYR A 40 -3.11 11.92 10.59
N SER A 41 -2.22 12.13 11.54
CA SER A 41 -1.42 13.35 11.63
C SER A 41 -0.28 13.28 10.62
N ALA A 42 -0.16 14.30 9.76
CA ALA A 42 0.92 14.42 8.78
C ALA A 42 2.02 15.32 9.33
N LYS A 43 3.24 14.75 9.47
CA LYS A 43 4.39 15.43 10.07
C LYS A 43 5.55 15.50 9.06
N LEU A 44 6.29 16.62 9.09
CA LEU A 44 7.58 16.77 8.42
C LEU A 44 8.65 16.96 9.50
N GLY A 45 9.46 15.93 9.71
CA GLY A 45 10.33 15.88 10.89
C GLY A 45 9.51 15.92 12.18
N LEU A 46 9.68 16.98 12.99
CA LEU A 46 8.94 17.18 14.25
C LEU A 46 7.70 18.08 14.11
N LEU A 47 7.51 18.71 12.94
CA LEU A 47 6.42 19.65 12.73
C LEU A 47 5.18 18.93 12.20
N THR A 48 4.04 19.08 12.87
CA THR A 48 2.75 18.69 12.33
C THR A 48 2.34 19.68 11.25
N LEU A 49 2.21 19.21 10.02
CA LEU A 49 1.87 20.04 8.87
C LEU A 49 0.40 19.91 8.44
N GLY A 50 -0.27 18.83 8.85
CA GLY A 50 -1.61 18.60 8.37
C GLY A 50 -2.19 17.25 8.79
N ARG A 51 -3.17 16.80 7.98
CA ARG A 51 -3.97 15.60 8.22
C ARG A 51 -4.05 14.76 6.95
N GLY A 52 -3.98 13.44 7.12
CA GLY A 52 -4.29 12.47 6.09
C GLY A 52 -5.54 11.67 6.44
N GLU A 53 -6.30 11.23 5.44
CA GLU A 53 -7.39 10.28 5.63
C GLU A 53 -7.32 9.18 4.57
N LEU A 54 -7.41 7.93 5.00
CA LEU A 54 -7.52 6.75 4.15
C LEU A 54 -8.89 6.12 4.37
N THR A 55 -9.67 5.94 3.29
CA THR A 55 -11.05 5.46 3.39
C THR A 55 -11.40 4.44 2.32
N VAL A 56 -12.28 3.50 2.68
CA VAL A 56 -13.13 2.78 1.73
C VAL A 56 -14.43 3.59 1.60
N ALA A 57 -14.49 4.48 0.61
CA ALA A 57 -15.48 5.54 0.58
C ALA A 57 -16.88 5.03 0.20
N GLN A 58 -16.97 4.18 -0.82
CA GLN A 58 -18.24 3.63 -1.33
C GLN A 58 -18.01 2.45 -2.27
N LEU A 59 -19.09 1.80 -2.66
CA LEU A 59 -19.14 0.95 -3.84
C LEU A 59 -19.48 1.80 -5.06
N ASP A 60 -18.93 1.42 -6.21
CA ASP A 60 -19.17 2.06 -7.51
C ASP A 60 -19.16 1.02 -8.63
N THR A 61 -19.50 1.42 -9.84
CA THR A 61 -19.42 0.59 -11.04
C THR A 61 -18.58 1.28 -12.09
N VAL A 62 -17.49 0.64 -12.52
CA VAL A 62 -16.60 1.13 -13.57
C VAL A 62 -16.50 0.11 -14.68
N ALA A 63 -16.87 0.49 -15.91
CA ALA A 63 -16.87 -0.38 -17.08
C ALA A 63 -17.59 -1.74 -16.85
N GLY A 64 -18.66 -1.74 -16.06
CA GLY A 64 -19.46 -2.94 -15.74
C GLY A 64 -18.94 -3.75 -14.54
N ALA A 65 -17.75 -3.48 -14.02
CA ALA A 65 -17.21 -4.12 -12.83
C ALA A 65 -17.67 -3.40 -11.55
N GLN A 66 -18.12 -4.18 -10.54
CA GLN A 66 -18.35 -3.64 -9.21
C GLN A 66 -17.01 -3.36 -8.51
N THR A 67 -16.83 -2.15 -8.00
CA THR A 67 -15.58 -1.68 -7.42
C THR A 67 -15.77 -1.07 -6.05
N TYR A 68 -14.75 -1.19 -5.19
CA TYR A 68 -14.53 -0.29 -4.07
C TYR A 68 -13.95 1.02 -4.59
N LEU A 69 -14.40 2.16 -4.06
CA LEU A 69 -13.69 3.42 -4.18
C LEU A 69 -12.79 3.57 -2.95
N PHE A 70 -11.51 3.30 -3.12
CA PHE A 70 -10.48 3.64 -2.16
C PHE A 70 -10.05 5.09 -2.34
N ARG A 71 -9.98 5.83 -1.25
CA ARG A 71 -9.57 7.24 -1.29
C ARG A 71 -8.55 7.53 -0.20
N PHE A 72 -7.48 8.21 -0.59
CA PHE A 72 -6.55 8.85 0.33
C PHE A 72 -6.53 10.35 0.09
N THR A 73 -6.69 11.13 1.14
CA THR A 73 -6.54 12.59 1.09
C THR A 73 -5.41 13.01 2.01
N LEU A 74 -4.66 14.02 1.59
CA LEU A 74 -3.64 14.69 2.39
C LEU A 74 -3.87 16.20 2.29
N GLU A 75 -4.13 16.83 3.40
CA GLU A 75 -4.27 18.28 3.51
C GLU A 75 -3.27 18.81 4.53
N GLY A 76 -2.53 19.86 4.16
CA GLY A 76 -1.59 20.46 5.08
C GLY A 76 -0.77 21.57 4.46
N GLY A 77 0.22 22.01 5.21
CA GLY A 77 1.13 23.03 4.74
C GLY A 77 1.71 23.87 5.86
N THR A 78 2.34 24.96 5.44
CA THR A 78 2.88 26.00 6.28
C THR A 78 2.28 27.35 5.85
N PHE A 79 2.72 28.44 6.45
CA PHE A 79 2.30 29.77 6.03
C PHE A 79 2.64 30.08 4.56
N PHE A 80 3.72 29.47 4.03
CA PHE A 80 4.20 29.72 2.66
C PHE A 80 3.85 28.60 1.65
N PHE A 81 3.39 27.46 2.13
CA PHE A 81 3.11 26.30 1.28
C PHE A 81 1.86 25.59 1.75
N LYS A 82 0.92 25.40 0.86
CA LYS A 82 -0.31 24.64 1.08
C LYS A 82 -0.38 23.49 0.08
N ILE A 83 -0.79 22.32 0.56
CA ILE A 83 -1.02 21.16 -0.26
C ILE A 83 -2.35 20.50 0.10
N LYS A 84 -3.09 20.13 -0.93
CA LYS A 84 -4.24 19.26 -0.85
C LYS A 84 -4.15 18.23 -1.96
N SER A 85 -3.90 16.98 -1.61
CA SER A 85 -3.78 15.88 -2.55
C SER A 85 -4.85 14.83 -2.29
N THR A 86 -5.37 14.24 -3.37
CA THR A 86 -6.34 13.16 -3.33
C THR A 86 -5.90 12.07 -4.31
N LEU A 87 -5.82 10.84 -3.81
CA LEU A 87 -5.66 9.62 -4.60
C LEU A 87 -6.96 8.84 -4.51
N GLU A 88 -7.48 8.40 -5.66
CA GLU A 88 -8.69 7.61 -5.76
C GLU A 88 -8.45 6.41 -6.66
N SER A 89 -8.88 5.23 -6.21
CA SER A 89 -8.79 3.98 -6.93
C SER A 89 -10.13 3.28 -6.95
N TRP A 90 -10.54 2.83 -8.12
CA TRP A 90 -11.70 1.96 -8.32
C TRP A 90 -11.19 0.55 -8.57
N ALA A 91 -11.18 -0.27 -7.54
CA ALA A 91 -10.67 -1.63 -7.56
C ALA A 91 -11.80 -2.65 -7.37
N GLY A 92 -11.75 -3.75 -8.11
CA GLY A 92 -12.75 -4.81 -8.10
C GLY A 92 -13.05 -5.32 -6.69
N THR A 93 -14.33 -5.54 -6.38
CA THR A 93 -14.76 -6.03 -5.06
C THR A 93 -14.41 -7.49 -4.82
N SER A 94 -14.11 -8.27 -5.85
CA SER A 94 -13.79 -9.70 -5.78
C SER A 94 -12.29 -10.01 -5.83
N ASP A 95 -11.47 -9.14 -6.42
CA ASP A 95 -10.09 -9.43 -6.81
C ASP A 95 -9.10 -8.28 -6.60
N LEU A 96 -9.62 -7.09 -6.25
CA LEU A 96 -8.88 -5.83 -6.10
C LEU A 96 -8.22 -5.32 -7.39
N VAL A 97 -8.57 -5.87 -8.55
CA VAL A 97 -8.04 -5.42 -9.83
C VAL A 97 -8.46 -3.97 -10.10
N SER A 98 -7.51 -3.12 -10.48
CA SER A 98 -7.77 -1.70 -10.74
C SER A 98 -8.46 -1.50 -12.09
N HIS A 99 -9.56 -0.71 -12.08
CA HIS A 99 -10.29 -0.30 -13.28
C HIS A 99 -10.12 1.19 -13.58
N ARG A 100 -9.84 2.00 -12.56
CA ARG A 100 -9.56 3.43 -12.68
C ARG A 100 -8.69 3.90 -11.53
N PHE A 101 -7.77 4.81 -11.83
CA PHE A 101 -6.96 5.51 -10.83
C PHE A 101 -6.95 7.00 -11.14
N GLN A 102 -7.08 7.83 -10.09
CA GLN A 102 -6.99 9.27 -10.21
C GLN A 102 -6.12 9.84 -9.11
N PHE A 103 -5.23 10.74 -9.51
CA PHE A 103 -4.45 11.59 -8.62
C PHE A 103 -4.79 13.05 -8.91
N THR A 104 -5.12 13.81 -7.87
CA THR A 104 -5.29 15.26 -7.94
C THR A 104 -4.48 15.89 -6.83
N SER A 105 -3.69 16.92 -7.15
CA SER A 105 -2.95 17.71 -6.17
C SER A 105 -3.16 19.19 -6.45
N ASN A 106 -3.44 19.97 -5.41
CA ASN A 106 -3.40 21.42 -5.44
C ASN A 106 -2.25 21.86 -4.53
N GLU A 107 -1.25 22.50 -5.12
CA GLU A 107 -0.04 22.98 -4.46
C GLU A 107 0.06 24.50 -4.69
N ASN A 108 -0.24 25.30 -3.66
CA ASN A 108 -0.27 26.76 -3.79
C ASN A 108 -1.10 27.23 -5.01
N ASP A 109 -2.33 26.74 -5.13
CA ASP A 109 -3.28 27.01 -6.22
C ASP A 109 -2.89 26.49 -7.62
N ARG A 110 -1.80 25.73 -7.71
CA ARG A 110 -1.48 24.97 -8.93
C ARG A 110 -2.10 23.59 -8.84
N VAL A 111 -3.00 23.28 -9.77
CA VAL A 111 -3.71 22.01 -9.80
C VAL A 111 -3.05 21.06 -10.79
N TYR A 112 -2.67 19.89 -10.31
CA TYR A 112 -2.20 18.77 -11.10
C TYR A 112 -3.26 17.68 -11.07
N ARG A 113 -3.61 17.11 -12.21
CA ARG A 113 -4.57 16.01 -12.31
C ARG A 113 -4.07 14.96 -13.29
N HIS A 114 -4.11 13.72 -12.85
CA HIS A 114 -3.88 12.54 -13.67
C HIS A 114 -5.02 11.56 -13.44
N ARG A 115 -5.68 11.14 -14.51
CA ARG A 115 -6.72 10.11 -14.46
C ARG A 115 -6.36 9.02 -15.46
N TYR A 116 -6.35 7.78 -14.98
CA TYR A 116 -6.06 6.60 -15.77
C TYR A 116 -7.30 5.71 -15.79
N ASN A 117 -7.81 5.38 -16.97
CA ASN A 117 -8.75 4.29 -17.17
C ASN A 117 -7.94 3.04 -17.50
N ILE A 118 -8.18 1.97 -16.76
CA ILE A 118 -7.43 0.71 -16.83
C ILE A 118 -8.40 -0.34 -17.36
N PHE A 119 -7.96 -1.11 -18.34
CA PHE A 119 -8.75 -2.12 -19.04
C PHE A 119 -8.06 -3.48 -18.88
N PRO A 120 -8.30 -4.20 -17.77
CA PRO A 120 -7.60 -5.45 -17.46
C PRO A 120 -7.71 -6.49 -18.56
N ASP A 121 -8.92 -6.66 -19.12
CA ASP A 121 -9.22 -7.66 -20.15
C ASP A 121 -8.46 -7.43 -21.46
N SER A 122 -8.16 -6.17 -21.79
CA SER A 122 -7.41 -5.82 -23.01
C SER A 122 -5.92 -5.61 -22.75
N GLY A 123 -5.47 -5.66 -21.48
CA GLY A 123 -4.08 -5.44 -21.11
C GLY A 123 -3.56 -4.02 -21.38
N LEU A 124 -4.46 -3.01 -21.30
CA LEU A 124 -4.16 -1.62 -21.63
C LEU A 124 -4.59 -0.66 -20.54
N TYR A 125 -3.94 0.51 -20.48
CA TYR A 125 -4.45 1.68 -19.76
C TYR A 125 -4.37 2.93 -20.63
N ARG A 126 -5.20 3.94 -20.33
CA ARG A 126 -5.19 5.25 -20.98
C ARG A 126 -5.24 6.36 -19.94
N GLU A 127 -4.39 7.35 -20.13
CA GLU A 127 -4.46 8.59 -19.34
C GLU A 127 -5.44 9.56 -20.04
N GLU A 128 -6.38 10.13 -19.26
CA GLU A 128 -7.35 11.09 -19.79
C GLU A 128 -6.65 12.34 -20.36
N GLY A 129 -7.05 12.77 -21.54
CA GLY A 129 -6.42 13.88 -22.26
C GLY A 129 -5.15 13.52 -22.99
N LYS A 130 -4.77 12.24 -23.06
CA LYS A 130 -3.66 11.75 -23.89
C LYS A 130 -4.14 10.71 -24.89
N ASP A 131 -3.61 10.79 -26.10
CA ASP A 131 -3.96 9.85 -27.18
C ASP A 131 -3.27 8.49 -27.03
N GLN A 132 -2.19 8.43 -26.25
CA GLN A 132 -1.39 7.21 -26.08
C GLN A 132 -1.98 6.29 -25.02
N SER A 133 -2.01 5.00 -25.31
CA SER A 133 -2.26 3.94 -24.36
C SER A 133 -0.95 3.26 -23.96
N GLY A 134 -0.89 2.81 -22.70
CA GLY A 134 0.20 1.98 -22.19
C GLY A 134 -0.25 0.55 -21.97
N ALA A 135 0.70 -0.39 -21.93
CA ALA A 135 0.42 -1.78 -21.60
C ALA A 135 0.29 -1.94 -20.08
N THR A 136 -0.66 -2.79 -19.65
CA THR A 136 -0.81 -3.22 -18.25
C THR A 136 -0.57 -4.72 -18.12
N PRO A 137 -0.02 -5.21 -17.00
CA PRO A 137 0.11 -6.63 -16.73
C PRO A 137 -1.27 -7.25 -16.45
N PRO A 138 -1.38 -8.59 -16.37
CA PRO A 138 -2.55 -9.25 -15.82
C PRO A 138 -2.87 -8.79 -14.40
N ASP A 139 -4.16 -8.72 -14.06
CA ASP A 139 -4.66 -8.31 -12.74
C ASP A 139 -3.99 -7.03 -12.18
N PRO A 140 -4.03 -5.92 -12.94
CA PRO A 140 -3.26 -4.72 -12.60
C PRO A 140 -3.73 -4.06 -11.31
N LEU A 141 -2.79 -3.48 -10.56
CA LEU A 141 -3.04 -2.70 -9.36
C LEU A 141 -2.45 -1.30 -9.51
N ASP A 142 -3.20 -0.29 -9.11
CA ASP A 142 -2.67 1.06 -8.89
C ASP A 142 -2.15 1.24 -7.45
N GLU A 143 -1.70 2.44 -7.08
CA GLU A 143 -1.12 2.73 -5.78
C GLU A 143 -2.03 2.38 -4.59
N MET A 144 -3.33 2.71 -4.70
CA MET A 144 -4.28 2.50 -3.61
C MET A 144 -4.76 1.05 -3.57
N ALA A 145 -5.09 0.47 -4.72
CA ALA A 145 -5.44 -0.94 -4.82
C ALA A 145 -4.27 -1.82 -4.32
N PHE A 146 -3.02 -1.47 -4.66
CA PHE A 146 -1.83 -2.16 -4.17
C PHE A 146 -1.71 -2.06 -2.65
N PHE A 147 -1.99 -0.90 -2.07
CA PHE A 147 -1.96 -0.70 -0.63
C PHE A 147 -2.96 -1.60 0.11
N TYR A 148 -4.20 -1.72 -0.40
CA TYR A 148 -5.21 -2.63 0.16
C TYR A 148 -4.88 -4.11 -0.12
N PHE A 149 -4.32 -4.43 -1.28
CA PHE A 149 -3.84 -5.77 -1.61
C PHE A 149 -2.78 -6.28 -0.62
N VAL A 150 -1.80 -5.44 -0.25
CA VAL A 150 -0.77 -5.81 0.74
C VAL A 150 -1.36 -6.14 2.11
N ARG A 151 -2.50 -5.56 2.48
CA ARG A 151 -3.19 -5.86 3.73
C ARG A 151 -3.77 -7.28 3.81
N VAL A 152 -3.98 -7.93 2.67
CA VAL A 152 -4.62 -9.25 2.57
C VAL A 152 -3.70 -10.36 2.08
N THR A 153 -2.46 -10.01 1.72
CA THR A 153 -1.47 -11.01 1.28
C THR A 153 -0.73 -11.62 2.47
N PRO A 154 -0.30 -12.88 2.38
CA PRO A 154 0.62 -13.47 3.37
C PRO A 154 1.94 -12.70 3.41
N LEU A 155 2.36 -12.30 4.61
CA LEU A 155 3.62 -11.58 4.83
C LEU A 155 4.39 -12.22 5.98
N GLU A 156 5.64 -12.59 5.74
CA GLU A 156 6.52 -13.22 6.72
C GLU A 156 7.78 -12.37 6.92
N VAL A 157 8.19 -12.19 8.18
CA VAL A 157 9.41 -11.45 8.52
C VAL A 157 10.64 -12.07 7.86
N GLY A 158 11.50 -11.21 7.29
CA GLY A 158 12.71 -11.60 6.58
C GLY A 158 12.49 -11.98 5.12
N LYS A 159 11.25 -12.00 4.63
CA LYS A 159 10.93 -12.30 3.23
C LYS A 159 10.87 -11.02 2.38
N THR A 160 11.17 -11.21 1.10
CA THR A 160 10.99 -10.22 0.05
C THR A 160 10.03 -10.78 -0.98
N TYR A 161 9.00 -10.01 -1.31
CA TYR A 161 7.97 -10.37 -2.26
C TYR A 161 8.05 -9.44 -3.47
N GLU A 162 7.93 -9.98 -4.67
CA GLU A 162 7.90 -9.25 -5.92
C GLU A 162 6.54 -9.45 -6.58
N TYR A 163 5.89 -8.34 -6.92
CA TYR A 163 4.57 -8.32 -7.54
C TYR A 163 4.64 -7.63 -8.90
N PRO A 164 4.58 -8.37 -10.03
CA PRO A 164 4.59 -7.79 -11.37
C PRO A 164 3.21 -7.27 -11.77
N ARG A 165 2.52 -6.57 -10.87
CA ARG A 165 1.10 -6.20 -11.01
C ARG A 165 0.82 -4.69 -11.02
N TYR A 166 1.84 -3.82 -10.98
CA TYR A 166 1.57 -2.39 -11.08
C TYR A 166 1.07 -2.06 -12.49
N PHE A 167 -0.01 -1.27 -12.59
CA PHE A 167 -0.74 -1.06 -13.85
C PHE A 167 0.13 -0.48 -14.98
N LYS A 168 1.16 0.29 -14.67
CA LYS A 168 2.19 0.70 -15.63
C LYS A 168 3.26 -0.36 -15.68
N LYS A 169 3.27 -1.15 -16.76
CA LYS A 169 4.13 -2.33 -16.91
C LYS A 169 5.62 -2.02 -16.69
N GLU A 170 6.06 -0.85 -17.10
CA GLU A 170 7.45 -0.40 -17.00
C GLU A 170 7.95 -0.13 -15.57
N ILE A 171 7.03 -0.04 -14.59
CA ILE A 171 7.36 0.21 -13.18
C ILE A 171 7.57 -1.10 -12.40
N ASN A 172 7.18 -2.23 -12.98
CA ASN A 172 7.28 -3.54 -12.33
C ASN A 172 8.73 -4.06 -12.22
N PRO A 173 8.98 -4.93 -11.23
CA PRO A 173 8.05 -5.36 -10.18
C PRO A 173 7.94 -4.35 -9.04
N VAL A 174 6.80 -4.36 -8.34
CA VAL A 174 6.70 -3.76 -7.01
C VAL A 174 7.33 -4.71 -6.00
N VAL A 175 8.18 -4.21 -5.13
CA VAL A 175 8.92 -5.02 -4.16
C VAL A 175 8.45 -4.67 -2.75
N ILE A 176 8.11 -5.68 -1.95
CA ILE A 176 7.79 -5.53 -0.53
C ILE A 176 8.78 -6.34 0.29
N LYS A 177 9.60 -5.68 1.11
CA LYS A 177 10.48 -6.33 2.08
C LYS A 177 9.81 -6.28 3.45
N VAL A 178 9.63 -7.43 4.09
CA VAL A 178 9.13 -7.52 5.46
C VAL A 178 10.33 -7.58 6.39
N LEU A 179 10.64 -6.48 7.07
CA LEU A 179 11.92 -6.31 7.76
C LEU A 179 11.92 -6.99 9.13
N LYS A 180 10.92 -6.69 9.97
CA LYS A 180 10.83 -7.17 11.36
C LYS A 180 9.45 -6.91 11.96
N ARG A 181 9.24 -7.40 13.20
CA ARG A 181 8.14 -6.97 14.07
C ARG A 181 8.58 -5.85 14.99
N GLU A 182 7.71 -4.88 15.21
CA GLU A 182 7.88 -3.81 16.18
C GLU A 182 6.56 -3.51 16.87
N LYS A 183 6.60 -3.10 18.14
CA LYS A 183 5.41 -2.60 18.82
C LYS A 183 5.16 -1.15 18.44
N LYS A 184 3.89 -0.85 18.13
CA LYS A 184 3.39 0.52 17.92
C LYS A 184 2.19 0.75 18.82
N GLU A 185 1.95 2.01 19.16
CA GLU A 185 0.80 2.42 19.95
C GLU A 185 -0.32 2.88 19.03
N LEU A 186 -1.52 2.35 19.25
CA LEU A 186 -2.74 2.79 18.57
C LEU A 186 -3.29 4.06 19.24
N PRO A 187 -4.21 4.79 18.57
CA PRO A 187 -4.86 5.97 19.15
C PRO A 187 -5.56 5.70 20.49
N SER A 188 -5.96 4.45 20.74
CA SER A 188 -6.53 4.00 22.03
C SER A 188 -5.53 3.90 23.18
N GLY A 189 -4.22 4.08 22.91
CA GLY A 189 -3.14 3.81 23.87
C GLY A 189 -2.70 2.35 23.91
N GLN A 190 -3.40 1.44 23.23
CA GLN A 190 -3.03 0.02 23.16
C GLN A 190 -1.76 -0.17 22.35
N LYS A 191 -0.79 -0.91 22.90
CA LYS A 191 0.40 -1.33 22.16
C LYS A 191 0.12 -2.64 21.44
N VAL A 192 0.34 -2.64 20.12
CA VAL A 192 0.14 -3.77 19.22
C VAL A 192 1.41 -4.14 18.49
N ASP A 193 1.54 -5.41 18.14
CA ASP A 193 2.62 -5.85 17.26
C ASP A 193 2.32 -5.42 15.82
N CYS A 194 3.33 -4.90 15.13
CA CYS A 194 3.24 -4.49 13.75
C CYS A 194 4.35 -5.14 12.91
N LEU A 195 4.04 -5.47 11.68
CA LEU A 195 5.03 -5.78 10.66
C LEU A 195 5.58 -4.47 10.10
N LEU A 196 6.90 -4.34 10.09
CA LEU A 196 7.60 -3.25 9.41
C LEU A 196 7.90 -3.67 7.98
N LEU A 197 7.29 -2.98 7.02
CA LEU A 197 7.48 -3.18 5.60
C LEU A 197 8.35 -2.07 5.00
N ASN A 198 9.12 -2.43 3.97
CA ASN A 198 9.78 -1.48 3.07
C ASN A 198 9.26 -1.73 1.65
N PRO A 199 8.20 -1.01 1.24
CA PRO A 199 7.69 -1.06 -0.13
C PRO A 199 8.59 -0.26 -1.08
N VAL A 200 8.77 -0.76 -2.31
CA VAL A 200 9.46 -0.07 -3.39
C VAL A 200 8.60 -0.16 -4.66
N VAL A 201 8.21 0.99 -5.19
CA VAL A 201 7.40 1.15 -6.41
C VAL A 201 8.13 2.12 -7.35
N GLY A 202 8.80 1.59 -8.35
CA GLY A 202 9.53 2.41 -9.32
C GLY A 202 10.65 3.26 -8.73
N ASP A 203 10.97 4.36 -9.40
CA ASP A 203 12.06 5.29 -9.06
C ASP A 203 11.59 6.68 -8.59
N ARG A 204 10.27 6.94 -8.63
CA ARG A 204 9.63 8.22 -8.26
C ARG A 204 8.42 8.01 -7.36
N GLY A 205 8.04 9.06 -6.62
CA GLY A 205 6.87 9.05 -5.74
C GLY A 205 7.18 8.63 -4.30
N PHE A 206 6.12 8.45 -3.53
CA PHE A 206 6.20 8.20 -2.08
C PHE A 206 6.88 6.87 -1.73
N PHE A 207 6.74 5.86 -2.55
CA PHE A 207 7.29 4.52 -2.34
C PHE A 207 8.45 4.20 -3.31
N SER A 208 9.09 5.21 -3.88
CA SER A 208 10.20 5.00 -4.81
C SER A 208 11.41 4.34 -4.13
N SER A 209 12.29 3.79 -4.95
CA SER A 209 13.56 3.20 -4.49
C SER A 209 14.43 4.17 -3.68
N ARG A 210 14.26 5.49 -3.89
CA ARG A 210 14.99 6.56 -3.21
C ARG A 210 14.33 7.06 -1.93
N SER A 211 13.06 6.73 -1.73
CA SER A 211 12.26 7.27 -0.62
C SER A 211 12.49 6.57 0.71
N ASP A 212 13.16 5.41 0.72
CA ASP A 212 13.34 4.54 1.90
C ASP A 212 12.05 4.41 2.73
N ALA A 213 10.95 4.18 2.02
CA ALA A 213 9.62 4.14 2.61
C ALA A 213 9.51 3.02 3.64
N LYS A 214 8.81 3.29 4.72
CA LYS A 214 8.49 2.35 5.80
C LYS A 214 7.01 2.39 6.09
N VAL A 215 6.39 1.23 6.19
CA VAL A 215 4.98 1.08 6.56
C VAL A 215 4.88 0.08 7.70
N TRP A 216 4.20 0.47 8.77
CA TRP A 216 3.88 -0.41 9.89
C TRP A 216 2.42 -0.82 9.78
N LEU A 217 2.18 -2.11 9.54
CA LEU A 217 0.85 -2.72 9.54
C LEU A 217 0.68 -3.53 10.82
N THR A 218 -0.47 -3.46 11.48
CA THR A 218 -0.74 -4.37 12.62
C THR A 218 -0.55 -5.82 12.19
N ASP A 219 0.05 -6.64 13.06
CA ASP A 219 0.28 -8.07 12.79
C ASP A 219 -0.93 -8.90 13.22
N ASP A 220 -2.09 -8.52 12.71
CA ASP A 220 -3.38 -9.16 12.91
C ASP A 220 -4.14 -9.29 11.57
N GLY A 221 -5.34 -9.89 11.59
CA GLY A 221 -6.13 -10.08 10.36
C GLY A 221 -6.59 -8.78 9.69
N ARG A 222 -6.58 -7.64 10.40
CA ARG A 222 -7.01 -6.35 9.83
C ARG A 222 -5.90 -5.60 9.09
N ARG A 223 -4.63 -5.83 9.47
CA ARG A 223 -3.47 -5.17 8.86
C ARG A 223 -3.63 -3.65 8.77
N ILE A 224 -3.99 -3.01 9.90
CA ILE A 224 -4.20 -1.57 9.98
C ILE A 224 -2.86 -0.84 9.76
N PRO A 225 -2.77 0.15 8.86
CA PRO A 225 -1.57 0.95 8.68
C PRO A 225 -1.45 1.99 9.80
N VAL A 226 -0.56 1.72 10.76
CA VAL A 226 -0.39 2.56 11.97
C VAL A 226 0.53 3.73 11.69
N VAL A 227 1.61 3.51 10.93
CA VAL A 227 2.57 4.54 10.55
C VAL A 227 2.99 4.32 9.11
N VAL A 228 3.05 5.41 8.33
CA VAL A 228 3.69 5.47 7.03
C VAL A 228 4.75 6.55 7.07
N ARG A 229 5.99 6.21 6.74
CA ARG A 229 7.12 7.13 6.74
C ARG A 229 7.86 7.06 5.41
N THR A 230 8.16 8.21 4.82
CA THR A 230 8.85 8.27 3.54
C THR A 230 9.80 9.46 3.49
N LYS A 231 10.97 9.25 2.91
CA LYS A 231 11.95 10.31 2.70
C LYS A 231 11.61 11.04 1.40
N GLN A 232 11.42 12.34 1.50
CA GLN A 232 11.15 13.23 0.37
C GLN A 232 12.30 14.24 0.20
N PRO A 233 12.44 14.92 -0.95
CA PRO A 233 13.48 15.92 -1.16
C PRO A 233 13.49 17.04 -0.13
N PHE A 234 12.32 17.38 0.43
CA PHE A 234 12.11 18.42 1.44
C PHE A 234 12.13 17.90 2.89
N GLY A 235 12.40 16.62 3.12
CA GLY A 235 12.50 16.02 4.46
C GLY A 235 11.76 14.69 4.61
N VAL A 236 11.65 14.20 5.83
CA VAL A 236 10.95 12.94 6.14
C VAL A 236 9.50 13.24 6.45
N LEU A 237 8.60 12.80 5.58
CA LEU A 237 7.15 12.81 5.81
C LEU A 237 6.77 11.58 6.62
N THR A 238 6.00 11.79 7.69
CA THR A 238 5.44 10.72 8.52
C THR A 238 3.94 10.92 8.67
N LEU A 239 3.17 9.89 8.38
CA LEU A 239 1.75 9.79 8.69
C LEU A 239 1.61 8.88 9.91
N GLU A 240 1.09 9.42 11.02
CA GLU A 240 0.84 8.67 12.25
C GLU A 240 -0.66 8.56 12.48
N LEU A 241 -1.15 7.34 12.66
CA LEU A 241 -2.56 7.07 12.89
C LEU A 241 -3.06 7.75 14.17
N THR A 242 -4.12 8.54 14.05
CA THR A 242 -4.74 9.29 15.18
C THR A 242 -6.17 8.88 15.46
N ASP A 243 -6.86 8.24 14.49
CA ASP A 243 -8.22 7.76 14.68
C ASP A 243 -8.55 6.60 13.75
N ILE A 244 -9.39 5.70 14.21
CA ILE A 244 -9.95 4.57 13.47
C ILE A 244 -11.45 4.64 13.61
N SER A 245 -12.16 4.81 12.50
CA SER A 245 -13.62 4.69 12.47
C SER A 245 -14.04 3.65 11.43
N THR A 246 -15.01 2.83 11.82
CA THR A 246 -15.65 1.84 10.96
C THR A 246 -17.16 2.03 11.09
N THR A 247 -17.78 2.60 10.06
CA THR A 247 -19.23 2.65 9.97
C THR A 247 -19.69 1.44 9.16
N GLY A 248 -20.08 0.35 9.83
CA GLY A 248 -20.77 -0.76 9.18
C GLY A 248 -20.13 -2.13 9.36
N SER A 249 -20.95 -3.05 9.88
CA SER A 249 -20.82 -4.50 10.03
C SER A 249 -19.68 -4.98 10.94
N ALA A 250 -20.04 -5.13 12.22
CA ALA A 250 -19.38 -6.13 13.05
C ALA A 250 -19.42 -7.50 12.33
N PRO A 251 -18.35 -8.30 12.35
CA PRO A 251 -18.41 -9.68 11.92
C PRO A 251 -19.50 -10.37 12.77
N ALA A 252 -20.38 -11.11 12.12
CA ALA A 252 -21.39 -11.91 12.78
C ALA A 252 -20.70 -12.76 13.87
N THR A 253 -21.01 -12.49 15.12
CA THR A 253 -20.68 -13.37 16.22
C THR A 253 -21.45 -14.67 16.00
N ASP A 254 -20.70 -15.73 15.73
CA ASP A 254 -21.22 -17.09 15.67
C ASP A 254 -21.73 -17.44 17.05
N THR A 255 -23.00 -17.20 17.26
CA THR A 255 -23.76 -17.74 18.41
C THR A 255 -24.17 -19.15 18.03
N SER A 256 -23.23 -20.10 18.13
CA SER A 256 -23.58 -21.50 18.23
C SER A 256 -24.29 -21.69 19.59
N GLY A 257 -25.62 -21.65 19.55
CA GLY A 257 -26.47 -21.95 20.66
C GLY A 257 -26.24 -23.37 21.15
N SER A 258 -25.85 -23.47 22.40
CA SER A 258 -26.06 -24.65 23.21
C SER A 258 -27.54 -24.70 23.55
N THR A 259 -28.22 -25.73 23.08
CA THR A 259 -29.57 -26.09 23.54
C THR A 259 -29.46 -27.24 24.55
N PRO A 260 -30.26 -27.24 25.59
CA PRO A 260 -30.21 -28.17 26.74
C PRO A 260 -30.56 -29.61 26.40
#